data_f673c99cd51e1d8cc841b52c24b195a8
#
_entry.id   f673c99cd51e1d8cc841b52c24b195a8
#
_cell.length_a   1.000
_cell.length_b   1.000
_cell.length_c   1.000
_cell.angle_alpha   90.00
_cell.angle_beta   90.00
_cell.angle_gamma   90.00
#
_symmetry.space_group_name_H-M   'P 1'
#
loop_
_entity.id
_entity.type
_entity.pdbx_description
1 polymer ?
#
loop_
_entity_poly.entity_id
_entity_poly.type
_entity_poly.pdbx_seq_one_letter_code
_entity_poly.pdbx_strand_id
1 'polypeptide(L)'
;MNLSKTEKITGIILAVALALLTLAGSGYFFFTLRVNLVQWLAYNACSPSSIVYLCCFVAFLARRQPALLAVALLPMYYFGTMGLFTFTWSGANVFAQMSHITMTLNLIWAIYVFRKTVDYKTYAQWLIFGILVFVPYIALVMYYCRTHADELTTLLQMAS
;
A
#
# COMPACT_ATOMS: atom_id res chain seq x y z
N MET A 1 8.91 22.86 -7.16
CA MET A 1 7.80 21.87 -7.19
C MET A 1 6.51 22.62 -7.51
N ASN A 2 5.96 22.44 -8.71
CA ASN A 2 4.82 23.23 -9.23
C ASN A 2 3.48 22.49 -9.09
N LEU A 3 3.22 21.88 -7.91
CA LEU A 3 1.87 21.37 -7.63
C LEU A 3 0.98 22.51 -7.14
N SER A 4 -0.23 22.60 -7.70
CA SER A 4 -1.26 23.51 -7.27
C SER A 4 -1.72 23.19 -5.83
N LYS A 5 -2.39 24.15 -5.19
CA LYS A 5 -2.97 23.94 -3.85
C LYS A 5 -3.96 22.77 -3.85
N THR A 6 -4.80 22.68 -4.86
CA THR A 6 -5.81 21.61 -5.00
C THR A 6 -5.14 20.24 -5.13
N GLU A 7 -4.11 20.11 -5.96
CA GLU A 7 -3.37 18.83 -6.12
C GLU A 7 -2.75 18.34 -4.82
N LYS A 8 -2.18 19.26 -4.03
CA LYS A 8 -1.62 18.92 -2.70
C LYS A 8 -2.71 18.47 -1.74
N ILE A 9 -3.83 19.19 -1.70
CA ILE A 9 -4.97 18.84 -0.84
C ILE A 9 -5.52 17.46 -1.22
N THR A 10 -5.70 17.18 -2.52
CA THR A 10 -6.14 15.87 -2.99
C THR A 10 -5.21 14.76 -2.50
N GLY A 11 -3.88 14.92 -2.64
CA GLY A 11 -2.91 13.95 -2.14
C GLY A 11 -2.99 13.75 -0.63
N ILE A 12 -3.17 14.82 0.15
CA ILE A 12 -3.32 14.73 1.60
C ILE A 12 -4.60 13.98 1.98
N ILE A 13 -5.73 14.29 1.33
CA ILE A 13 -7.02 13.60 1.59
C ILE A 13 -6.87 12.10 1.31
N LEU A 14 -6.28 11.73 0.17
CA LEU A 14 -6.05 10.33 -0.19
C LEU A 14 -5.11 9.62 0.80
N ALA A 15 -4.03 10.28 1.22
CA ALA A 15 -3.10 9.72 2.19
C ALA A 15 -3.73 9.56 3.58
N VAL A 16 -4.56 10.51 4.03
CA VAL A 16 -5.30 10.40 5.30
C VAL A 16 -6.31 9.26 5.24
N ALA A 17 -7.08 9.13 4.15
CA ALA A 17 -8.01 8.02 3.96
C ALA A 17 -7.26 6.67 3.99
N LEU A 18 -6.11 6.58 3.31
CA LEU A 18 -5.28 5.38 3.33
C LEU A 18 -4.77 5.07 4.75
N ALA A 19 -4.31 6.08 5.49
CA ALA A 19 -3.84 5.91 6.86
C ALA A 19 -4.93 5.35 7.79
N LEU A 20 -6.15 5.89 7.72
CA LEU A 20 -7.27 5.42 8.51
C LEU A 20 -7.64 3.97 8.18
N LEU A 21 -7.71 3.61 6.90
CA LEU A 21 -7.99 2.23 6.46
C LEU A 21 -6.87 1.26 6.86
N THR A 22 -5.60 1.70 6.76
CA THR A 22 -4.44 0.89 7.18
C THR A 22 -4.46 0.62 8.68
N LEU A 23 -4.80 1.64 9.50
CA LEU A 23 -4.94 1.49 10.94
C LEU A 23 -6.10 0.56 11.29
N ALA A 24 -7.26 0.73 10.67
CA ALA A 24 -8.43 -0.12 10.88
C ALA A 24 -8.13 -1.59 10.50
N GLY A 25 -7.54 -1.82 9.32
CA GLY A 25 -7.16 -3.14 8.85
C GLY A 25 -6.12 -3.80 9.76
N SER A 26 -5.05 -3.08 10.12
CA SER A 26 -4.03 -3.60 11.04
C SER A 26 -4.61 -3.90 12.42
N GLY A 27 -5.47 -3.00 12.92
CA GLY A 27 -6.18 -3.22 14.19
C GLY A 27 -7.04 -4.49 14.17
N TYR A 28 -7.79 -4.71 13.09
CA TYR A 28 -8.58 -5.92 12.91
C TYR A 28 -7.70 -7.18 12.97
N PHE A 29 -6.58 -7.21 12.26
CA PHE A 29 -5.66 -8.35 12.26
C PHE A 29 -5.07 -8.62 13.65
N PHE A 30 -4.59 -7.59 14.36
CA PHE A 30 -3.95 -7.78 15.67
C PHE A 30 -4.95 -8.04 16.80
N PHE A 31 -6.08 -7.33 16.84
CA PHE A 31 -7.00 -7.41 17.98
C PHE A 31 -8.11 -8.43 17.79
N THR A 32 -8.61 -8.63 16.56
CA THR A 32 -9.70 -9.57 16.27
C THR A 32 -9.16 -10.93 15.88
N LEU A 33 -8.30 -10.99 14.87
CA LEU A 33 -7.73 -12.26 14.38
C LEU A 33 -6.52 -12.73 15.21
N ARG A 34 -5.97 -11.87 16.08
CA ARG A 34 -4.83 -12.15 16.98
C ARG A 34 -3.61 -12.73 16.29
N VAL A 35 -3.34 -12.29 15.07
CA VAL A 35 -2.19 -12.72 14.29
C VAL A 35 -0.89 -12.14 14.85
N ASN A 36 0.21 -12.86 14.69
CA ASN A 36 1.53 -12.35 15.01
C ASN A 36 2.06 -11.42 13.91
N LEU A 37 3.20 -10.75 14.15
CA LEU A 37 3.78 -9.80 13.22
C LEU A 37 4.12 -10.41 11.86
N VAL A 38 4.62 -11.65 11.81
CA VAL A 38 5.00 -12.33 10.56
C VAL A 38 3.75 -12.64 9.73
N GLN A 39 2.72 -13.17 10.37
CA GLN A 39 1.41 -13.42 9.75
C GLN A 39 0.80 -12.12 9.24
N TRP A 40 0.85 -11.03 10.00
CA TRP A 40 0.36 -9.72 9.57
C TRP A 40 1.12 -9.19 8.35
N LEU A 41 2.46 -9.30 8.33
CA LEU A 41 3.29 -8.89 7.18
C LEU A 41 2.96 -9.69 5.92
N ALA A 42 2.58 -10.97 6.06
CA ALA A 42 2.29 -11.85 4.93
C ALA A 42 0.82 -11.78 4.49
N TYR A 43 -0.13 -11.92 5.42
CA TYR A 43 -1.55 -12.02 5.10
C TYR A 43 -2.23 -10.67 4.93
N ASN A 44 -1.64 -9.60 5.45
CA ASN A 44 -2.09 -8.23 5.28
C ASN A 44 -1.02 -7.35 4.61
N ALA A 45 -0.35 -7.86 3.58
CA ALA A 45 0.77 -7.20 2.91
C ALA A 45 0.41 -5.84 2.29
N CYS A 46 -0.87 -5.54 2.07
CA CYS A 46 -1.35 -4.23 1.68
C CYS A 46 -1.10 -3.16 2.77
N SER A 47 -1.22 -3.51 4.07
CA SER A 47 -0.98 -2.56 5.17
C SER A 47 0.48 -2.14 5.32
N PRO A 48 1.49 -3.03 5.36
CA PRO A 48 2.90 -2.65 5.30
C PRO A 48 3.25 -1.80 4.08
N SER A 49 2.71 -2.15 2.90
CA SER A 49 2.91 -1.39 1.67
C SER A 49 2.34 0.03 1.76
N SER A 50 1.17 0.17 2.37
CA SER A 50 0.55 1.47 2.65
C SER A 50 1.37 2.30 3.64
N ILE A 51 1.92 1.68 4.69
CA ILE A 51 2.79 2.36 5.66
C ILE A 51 4.03 2.91 4.97
N VAL A 52 4.69 2.11 4.12
CA VAL A 52 5.85 2.58 3.34
C VAL A 52 5.46 3.77 2.46
N TYR A 53 4.34 3.68 1.75
CA TYR A 53 3.85 4.81 0.96
C TYR A 53 3.61 6.06 1.80
N LEU A 54 2.97 5.93 2.96
CA LEU A 54 2.69 7.05 3.86
C LEU A 54 4.00 7.67 4.39
N CYS A 55 5.00 6.87 4.74
CA CYS A 55 6.32 7.35 5.11
C CYS A 55 6.99 8.14 3.97
N CYS A 56 6.94 7.60 2.75
CA CYS A 56 7.43 8.28 1.55
C CYS A 56 6.65 9.58 1.27
N PHE A 57 5.33 9.58 1.49
CA PHE A 57 4.47 10.74 1.32
C PHE A 57 4.80 11.85 2.32
N VAL A 58 4.99 11.51 3.60
CA VAL A 58 5.42 12.47 4.63
C VAL A 58 6.81 13.03 4.30
N ALA A 59 7.75 12.17 3.89
CA ALA A 59 9.08 12.59 3.47
C ALA A 59 9.03 13.50 2.22
N PHE A 60 8.15 13.20 1.27
CA PHE A 60 7.87 14.05 0.11
C PHE A 60 7.38 15.44 0.52
N LEU A 61 6.42 15.53 1.45
CA LEU A 61 5.92 16.82 1.94
C LEU A 61 7.00 17.62 2.66
N ALA A 62 7.81 16.95 3.50
CA ALA A 62 8.87 17.58 4.30
C ALA A 62 10.05 18.05 3.43
N ARG A 63 10.52 17.17 2.52
CA ARG A 63 11.72 17.42 1.70
C ARG A 63 11.43 18.00 0.33
N ARG A 64 10.16 18.07 -0.08
CA ARG A 64 9.72 18.51 -1.40
C ARG A 64 10.35 17.70 -2.55
N GLN A 65 10.66 16.44 -2.30
CA GLN A 65 11.27 15.51 -3.27
C GLN A 65 10.24 14.47 -3.73
N PRO A 66 9.52 14.71 -4.83
CA PRO A 66 8.46 13.79 -5.30
C PRO A 66 9.00 12.39 -5.65
N ALA A 67 10.26 12.31 -6.07
CA ALA A 67 10.90 11.05 -6.44
C ALA A 67 10.88 9.98 -5.33
N LEU A 68 10.80 10.39 -4.03
CA LEU A 68 10.68 9.46 -2.91
C LEU A 68 9.43 8.56 -3.00
N LEU A 69 8.34 9.07 -3.59
CA LEU A 69 7.11 8.28 -3.77
C LEU A 69 7.34 7.09 -4.72
N ALA A 70 8.35 7.16 -5.63
CA ALA A 70 8.62 6.08 -6.57
C ALA A 70 9.03 4.77 -5.89
N VAL A 71 9.62 4.84 -4.69
CA VAL A 71 10.01 3.68 -3.89
C VAL A 71 8.81 2.78 -3.56
N ALA A 72 7.67 3.39 -3.25
CA ALA A 72 6.48 2.67 -2.84
C ALA A 72 5.55 2.23 -3.99
N LEU A 73 5.86 2.59 -5.25
CA LEU A 73 4.96 2.30 -6.38
C LEU A 73 4.76 0.81 -6.60
N LEU A 74 5.84 0.02 -6.55
CA LEU A 74 5.76 -1.41 -6.80
C LEU A 74 4.88 -2.14 -5.76
N PRO A 75 5.11 -2.01 -4.45
CA PRO A 75 4.26 -2.67 -3.47
C PRO A 75 2.83 -2.14 -3.47
N MET A 76 2.60 -0.85 -3.71
CA MET A 76 1.26 -0.27 -3.86
C MET A 76 0.53 -0.84 -5.07
N TYR A 77 1.22 -1.04 -6.19
CA TYR A 77 0.65 -1.69 -7.36
C TYR A 77 0.34 -3.15 -7.09
N TYR A 78 1.33 -3.92 -6.61
CA TYR A 78 1.22 -5.36 -6.46
C TYR A 78 0.16 -5.75 -5.40
N PHE A 79 0.23 -5.19 -4.21
CA PHE A 79 -0.70 -5.52 -3.12
C PHE A 79 -1.97 -4.66 -3.11
N GLY A 80 -1.98 -3.52 -3.79
CA GLY A 80 -3.15 -2.64 -3.91
C GLY A 80 -3.96 -2.92 -5.16
N THR A 81 -3.43 -2.52 -6.32
CA THR A 81 -4.18 -2.54 -7.57
C THR A 81 -4.52 -3.95 -8.05
N MET A 82 -3.62 -4.93 -7.87
CA MET A 82 -3.91 -6.32 -8.23
C MET A 82 -4.95 -6.99 -7.31
N GLY A 83 -5.20 -6.43 -6.13
CA GLY A 83 -6.26 -6.85 -5.21
C GLY A 83 -7.61 -6.17 -5.44
N LEU A 84 -7.73 -5.28 -6.45
CA LEU A 84 -8.99 -4.61 -6.74
C LEU A 84 -10.09 -5.62 -7.11
N PHE A 85 -11.26 -5.45 -6.49
CA PHE A 85 -12.46 -6.25 -6.73
C PHE A 85 -12.31 -7.76 -6.46
N THR A 86 -11.28 -8.18 -5.73
CA THR A 86 -11.09 -9.57 -5.32
C THR A 86 -11.91 -9.94 -4.08
N PHE A 87 -12.31 -8.95 -3.29
CA PHE A 87 -13.10 -9.13 -2.07
C PHE A 87 -14.58 -8.90 -2.30
N THR A 88 -15.41 -9.61 -1.56
CA THR A 88 -16.86 -9.39 -1.55
C THR A 88 -17.21 -8.08 -0.84
N TRP A 89 -18.33 -7.46 -1.21
CA TRP A 89 -18.84 -6.25 -0.55
C TRP A 89 -19.70 -6.60 0.68
N SER A 90 -19.18 -7.43 1.59
CA SER A 90 -19.88 -7.87 2.78
C SER A 90 -18.92 -8.00 3.97
N GLY A 91 -19.42 -7.78 5.17
CA GLY A 91 -18.65 -7.94 6.41
C GLY A 91 -17.35 -7.13 6.42
N ALA A 92 -16.29 -7.73 6.95
CA ALA A 92 -14.96 -7.11 7.05
C ALA A 92 -14.29 -6.90 5.68
N ASN A 93 -14.72 -7.65 4.65
CA ASN A 93 -14.18 -7.54 3.29
C ASN A 93 -14.42 -6.16 2.66
N VAL A 94 -15.46 -5.43 3.09
CA VAL A 94 -15.70 -4.05 2.64
C VAL A 94 -14.50 -3.15 2.96
N PHE A 95 -13.93 -3.26 4.15
CA PHE A 95 -12.73 -2.49 4.53
C PHE A 95 -11.50 -2.87 3.71
N ALA A 96 -11.33 -4.17 3.42
CA ALA A 96 -10.25 -4.63 2.54
C ALA A 96 -10.43 -4.05 1.13
N GLN A 97 -11.63 -4.14 0.56
CA GLN A 97 -11.93 -3.59 -0.77
C GLN A 97 -11.72 -2.08 -0.83
N MET A 98 -12.18 -1.33 0.18
CA MET A 98 -11.97 0.12 0.29
C MET A 98 -10.48 0.47 0.39
N SER A 99 -9.68 -0.34 1.11
CA SER A 99 -8.23 -0.16 1.19
C SER A 99 -7.57 -0.30 -0.18
N HIS A 100 -7.92 -1.33 -0.96
CA HIS A 100 -7.37 -1.55 -2.30
C HIS A 100 -7.75 -0.42 -3.27
N ILE A 101 -8.98 0.08 -3.22
CA ILE A 101 -9.41 1.23 -4.01
C ILE A 101 -8.59 2.47 -3.62
N THR A 102 -8.45 2.73 -2.32
CA THR A 102 -7.72 3.91 -1.83
C THR A 102 -6.22 3.82 -2.15
N MET A 103 -5.60 2.63 -2.05
CA MET A 103 -4.23 2.39 -2.49
C MET A 103 -4.06 2.71 -3.98
N THR A 104 -4.99 2.25 -4.81
CA THR A 104 -4.96 2.49 -6.26
C THR A 104 -5.11 3.99 -6.58
N LEU A 105 -6.00 4.71 -5.90
CA LEU A 105 -6.15 6.15 -6.07
C LEU A 105 -4.88 6.91 -5.66
N ASN A 106 -4.23 6.52 -4.55
CA ASN A 106 -2.94 7.09 -4.15
C ASN A 106 -1.84 6.79 -5.17
N LEU A 107 -1.82 5.58 -5.75
CA LEU A 107 -0.88 5.20 -6.80
C LEU A 107 -1.07 6.07 -8.07
N ILE A 108 -2.31 6.25 -8.52
CA ILE A 108 -2.64 7.11 -9.67
C ILE A 108 -2.20 8.55 -9.40
N TRP A 109 -2.48 9.08 -8.20
CA TRP A 109 -2.06 10.42 -7.81
C TRP A 109 -0.53 10.55 -7.79
N ALA A 110 0.20 9.56 -7.26
CA ALA A 110 1.66 9.57 -7.25
C ALA A 110 2.23 9.57 -8.67
N ILE A 111 1.70 8.73 -9.58
CA ILE A 111 2.12 8.69 -11.00
C ILE A 111 1.84 10.06 -11.67
N TYR A 112 0.70 10.68 -11.39
CA TYR A 112 0.40 12.02 -11.88
C TYR A 112 1.43 13.05 -11.41
N VAL A 113 1.80 13.03 -10.12
CA VAL A 113 2.83 13.91 -9.55
C VAL A 113 4.17 13.71 -10.26
N PHE A 114 4.59 12.48 -10.51
CA PHE A 114 5.84 12.20 -11.22
C PHE A 114 5.85 12.80 -12.61
N ARG A 115 4.84 12.54 -13.41
CA ARG A 115 4.74 13.07 -14.79
C ARG A 115 4.85 14.58 -14.84
N LYS A 116 4.43 15.27 -13.76
CA LYS A 116 4.42 16.73 -13.69
C LYS A 116 5.70 17.33 -13.11
N THR A 117 6.43 16.62 -12.24
CA THR A 117 7.43 17.23 -11.36
C THR A 117 8.81 16.59 -11.37
N VAL A 118 8.94 15.37 -11.91
CA VAL A 118 10.20 14.61 -11.83
C VAL A 118 10.73 14.33 -13.22
N ASP A 119 12.04 14.48 -13.40
CA ASP A 119 12.72 14.04 -14.61
C ASP A 119 12.77 12.51 -14.68
N TYR A 120 12.78 11.98 -15.91
CA TYR A 120 12.68 10.54 -16.15
C TYR A 120 13.84 9.75 -15.53
N LYS A 121 15.05 10.31 -15.52
CA LYS A 121 16.26 9.65 -14.98
C LYS A 121 16.15 9.48 -13.46
N THR A 122 15.79 10.53 -12.75
CA THR A 122 15.59 10.51 -11.29
C THR A 122 14.44 9.57 -10.91
N TYR A 123 13.33 9.61 -11.68
CA TYR A 123 12.23 8.67 -11.48
C TYR A 123 12.67 7.21 -11.62
N ALA A 124 13.40 6.88 -12.70
CA ALA A 124 13.88 5.52 -12.95
C ALA A 124 14.81 5.02 -11.83
N GLN A 125 15.71 5.87 -11.32
CA GLN A 125 16.62 5.52 -10.23
C GLN A 125 15.87 5.12 -8.95
N TRP A 126 14.89 5.93 -8.53
CA TRP A 126 14.11 5.65 -7.34
C TRP A 126 13.15 4.46 -7.52
N LEU A 127 12.63 4.26 -8.73
CA LEU A 127 11.83 3.08 -9.05
C LEU A 127 12.68 1.79 -8.99
N ILE A 128 13.89 1.81 -9.57
CA ILE A 128 14.83 0.67 -9.49
C ILE A 128 15.16 0.36 -8.02
N PHE A 129 15.44 1.37 -7.21
CA PHE A 129 15.66 1.18 -5.79
C PHE A 129 14.45 0.51 -5.11
N GLY A 130 13.23 0.98 -5.40
CA GLY A 130 12.00 0.36 -4.92
C GLY A 130 11.87 -1.11 -5.35
N ILE A 131 12.18 -1.42 -6.61
CA ILE A 131 12.15 -2.79 -7.14
C ILE A 131 13.14 -3.68 -6.37
N LEU A 132 14.38 -3.23 -6.17
CA LEU A 132 15.41 -3.99 -5.44
C LEU A 132 14.99 -4.30 -3.99
N VAL A 133 14.28 -3.39 -3.34
CA VAL A 133 13.81 -3.58 -1.95
C VAL A 133 12.57 -4.47 -1.91
N PHE A 134 11.59 -4.24 -2.81
CA PHE A 134 10.26 -4.86 -2.67
C PHE A 134 10.07 -6.16 -3.43
N VAL A 135 10.87 -6.47 -4.45
CA VAL A 135 10.80 -7.79 -5.11
C VAL A 135 11.13 -8.93 -4.13
N PRO A 136 12.20 -8.85 -3.31
CA PRO A 136 12.43 -9.86 -2.28
C PRO A 136 11.29 -9.95 -1.25
N TYR A 137 10.74 -8.82 -0.81
CA TYR A 137 9.60 -8.81 0.10
C TYR A 137 8.37 -9.50 -0.50
N ILE A 138 8.02 -9.19 -1.75
CA ILE A 138 6.91 -9.83 -2.46
C ILE A 138 7.15 -11.34 -2.56
N ALA A 139 8.37 -11.76 -2.91
CA ALA A 139 8.73 -13.17 -3.01
C ALA A 139 8.58 -13.89 -1.66
N LEU A 140 9.02 -13.26 -0.55
CA LEU A 140 8.87 -13.80 0.80
C LEU A 140 7.40 -13.92 1.20
N VAL A 141 6.58 -12.91 0.93
CA VAL A 141 5.12 -12.96 1.19
C VAL A 141 4.47 -14.10 0.41
N MET A 142 4.77 -14.22 -0.88
CA MET A 142 4.24 -15.29 -1.74
C MET A 142 4.67 -16.68 -1.25
N TYR A 143 5.92 -16.84 -0.85
CA TYR A 143 6.44 -18.08 -0.29
C TYR A 143 5.73 -18.44 1.02
N TYR A 144 5.62 -17.47 1.95
CA TYR A 144 4.97 -17.67 3.23
C TYR A 144 3.50 -18.06 3.07
N CYS A 145 2.74 -17.35 2.24
CA CYS A 145 1.33 -17.65 1.98
C CYS A 145 1.14 -19.04 1.36
N ARG A 146 2.06 -19.50 0.50
CA ARG A 146 1.99 -20.85 -0.07
C ARG A 146 2.27 -21.95 0.93
N THR A 147 3.26 -21.73 1.81
CA THR A 147 3.66 -22.75 2.81
C THR A 147 2.71 -22.82 4.01
N HIS A 148 1.88 -21.78 4.23
CA HIS A 148 0.91 -21.69 5.33
C HIS A 148 -0.53 -21.48 4.80
N ALA A 149 -0.86 -22.12 3.68
CA ALA A 149 -2.15 -21.95 3.02
C ALA A 149 -3.34 -22.36 3.90
N ASP A 150 -3.17 -23.39 4.72
CA ASP A 150 -4.23 -23.88 5.64
C ASP A 150 -4.53 -22.85 6.74
N GLU A 151 -3.49 -22.22 7.30
CA GLU A 151 -3.64 -21.13 8.27
C GLU A 151 -4.38 -19.94 7.64
N LEU A 152 -3.99 -19.55 6.43
CA LEU A 152 -4.62 -18.45 5.70
C LEU A 152 -6.10 -18.74 5.45
N THR A 153 -6.43 -19.96 5.04
CA THR A 153 -7.82 -20.37 4.79
C THR A 153 -8.65 -20.30 6.07
N THR A 154 -8.10 -20.77 7.19
CA THR A 154 -8.76 -20.68 8.51
C THR A 154 -9.04 -19.23 8.92
N LEU A 155 -8.04 -18.34 8.76
CA LEU A 155 -8.18 -16.92 9.07
C LEU A 155 -9.23 -16.23 8.19
N LEU A 156 -9.30 -16.57 6.89
CA LEU A 156 -10.28 -16.02 5.97
C LEU A 156 -11.71 -16.47 6.33
N GLN A 157 -11.89 -17.70 6.80
CA GLN A 157 -13.18 -18.20 7.29
C GLN A 157 -13.61 -17.50 8.57
N MET A 158 -12.68 -17.12 9.44
CA MET A 158 -12.98 -16.33 10.65
C MET A 158 -13.33 -14.87 10.35
N ALA A 159 -12.92 -14.37 9.19
CA ALA A 159 -13.14 -12.99 8.74
C ALA A 159 -14.42 -12.80 7.92
N SER A 160 -15.03 -13.86 7.42
CA SER A 160 -16.27 -13.85 6.62
C SER A 160 -17.52 -13.82 7.50
#